data_7459e7c0358ecd9c5233924d07577e28
#
_entry.id   7459e7c0358ecd9c5233924d07577e28
#
_cell.length_a   1.000
_cell.length_b   1.000
_cell.length_c   1.000
_cell.angle_alpha   90.00
_cell.angle_beta   90.00
_cell.angle_gamma   90.00
#
_symmetry.space_group_name_H-M   'P 1'
#
loop_
_entity.id
_entity.type
_entity.pdbx_description
1 polymer ?
#
loop_
_entity_poly.entity_id
_entity_poly.type
_entity_poly.pdbx_seq_one_letter_code
_entity_poly.pdbx_strand_id
1 'polypeptide(L)'
;NSGVYAHIRRGPLGVVLCLGPYNYPLNETFTLLIPALIMGNPVIFKPAKLGVLLISPLLEAFQSSFPEGVVNIVYGRGRVLATPIMKSGKIDVLALIGHSKSANALQSQHPKGNRLRMVLGLEAKNPAIVLPDADLDLAVDECIAGTLSFNGQRCTALKVLYVHESIAEEFNRR
;
A
#
# COMPACT_ATOMS: atom_id res chain seq x y z
N ASN A 1 43.30 -1.95 -15.83
CA ASN A 1 42.14 -2.16 -14.97
C ASN A 1 41.99 -3.65 -14.71
N SER A 2 42.41 -4.06 -13.55
CA SER A 2 42.33 -5.40 -13.04
C SER A 2 40.89 -5.89 -13.08
N GLY A 3 40.61 -6.97 -13.82
CA GLY A 3 39.29 -7.56 -14.03
C GLY A 3 38.54 -7.94 -12.76
N VAL A 4 38.05 -6.96 -12.05
CA VAL A 4 37.10 -7.17 -10.95
C VAL A 4 35.69 -7.18 -11.54
N TYR A 5 34.99 -8.31 -11.36
CA TYR A 5 33.60 -8.47 -11.78
C TYR A 5 32.69 -8.51 -10.56
N ALA A 6 31.59 -7.77 -10.60
CA ALA A 6 30.56 -7.82 -9.59
C ALA A 6 29.28 -8.45 -10.15
N HIS A 7 28.75 -9.47 -9.46
CA HIS A 7 27.48 -10.07 -9.77
C HIS A 7 26.43 -9.62 -8.76
N ILE A 8 25.39 -8.93 -9.23
CA ILE A 8 24.24 -8.55 -8.41
C ILE A 8 23.12 -9.56 -8.69
N ARG A 9 22.73 -10.31 -7.69
CA ARG A 9 21.61 -11.25 -7.76
C ARG A 9 20.53 -10.86 -6.77
N ARG A 10 19.28 -11.03 -7.14
CA ARG A 10 18.12 -10.85 -6.28
C ARG A 10 17.63 -12.22 -5.85
N GLY A 11 17.19 -12.35 -4.59
CA GLY A 11 16.65 -13.58 -4.03
C GLY A 11 15.45 -13.32 -3.14
N PRO A 12 14.69 -14.36 -2.77
CA PRO A 12 13.57 -14.23 -1.85
C PRO A 12 14.04 -13.75 -0.48
N LEU A 13 13.19 -13.01 0.20
CA LEU A 13 13.43 -12.51 1.55
C LEU A 13 12.86 -13.44 2.63
N GLY A 14 11.90 -14.29 2.26
CA GLY A 14 11.17 -15.18 3.16
C GLY A 14 9.66 -14.96 3.12
N VAL A 15 8.97 -15.26 4.20
CA VAL A 15 7.50 -15.18 4.27
C VAL A 15 7.03 -13.73 4.32
N VAL A 16 6.17 -13.37 3.37
CA VAL A 16 5.57 -12.03 3.27
C VAL A 16 4.15 -12.04 3.82
N LEU A 17 3.86 -11.20 4.81
CA LEU A 17 2.50 -10.86 5.18
C LEU A 17 2.02 -9.68 4.34
N CYS A 18 1.08 -9.92 3.42
CA CYS A 18 0.56 -8.93 2.49
C CYS A 18 -0.84 -8.45 2.94
N LEU A 19 -0.95 -7.17 3.25
CA LEU A 19 -2.19 -6.52 3.73
C LEU A 19 -2.55 -5.37 2.81
N GLY A 20 -3.55 -5.57 1.96
CA GLY A 20 -4.04 -4.57 1.01
C GLY A 20 -5.05 -3.60 1.61
N PRO A 21 -5.21 -2.39 1.02
CA PRO A 21 -6.15 -1.37 1.46
C PRO A 21 -7.57 -1.64 0.96
N TYR A 22 -8.56 -0.99 1.57
CA TYR A 22 -9.96 -1.13 1.19
C TYR A 22 -10.36 -0.26 -0.01
N ASN A 23 -9.69 0.86 -0.22
CA ASN A 23 -10.04 1.86 -1.24
C ASN A 23 -9.55 1.49 -2.64
N TYR A 24 -8.50 0.68 -2.74
CA TYR A 24 -7.99 0.04 -3.96
C TYR A 24 -7.72 -1.44 -3.71
N PRO A 25 -8.78 -2.23 -3.46
CA PRO A 25 -8.64 -3.58 -2.90
C PRO A 25 -7.96 -4.58 -3.85
N LEU A 26 -7.99 -4.33 -5.16
CA LEU A 26 -7.30 -5.14 -6.15
C LEU A 26 -5.93 -4.54 -6.50
N ASN A 27 -5.93 -3.35 -7.10
CA ASN A 27 -4.72 -2.74 -7.65
C ASN A 27 -3.60 -2.62 -6.62
N GLU A 28 -3.85 -1.93 -5.50
CA GLU A 28 -2.82 -1.69 -4.48
C GLU A 28 -2.40 -2.96 -3.75
N THR A 29 -3.29 -3.93 -3.64
CA THR A 29 -2.93 -5.24 -3.08
C THR A 29 -1.97 -5.98 -4.01
N PHE A 30 -2.23 -5.95 -5.31
CA PHE A 30 -1.41 -6.63 -6.29
C PHE A 30 -0.05 -5.97 -6.50
N THR A 31 0.09 -4.66 -6.25
CA THR A 31 1.40 -3.99 -6.22
C THR A 31 2.34 -4.54 -5.13
N LEU A 32 1.79 -5.15 -4.07
CA LEU A 32 2.57 -5.85 -3.03
C LEU A 32 2.72 -7.35 -3.34
N LEU A 33 1.64 -7.98 -3.79
CA LEU A 33 1.56 -9.42 -4.00
C LEU A 33 2.44 -9.89 -5.17
N ILE A 34 2.32 -9.24 -6.32
CA ILE A 34 3.03 -9.63 -7.55
C ILE A 34 4.55 -9.61 -7.36
N PRO A 35 5.16 -8.51 -6.87
CA PRO A 35 6.60 -8.49 -6.64
C PRO A 35 7.07 -9.53 -5.64
N ALA A 36 6.29 -9.80 -4.59
CA ALA A 36 6.62 -10.83 -3.61
C ALA A 36 6.71 -12.21 -4.27
N LEU A 37 5.71 -12.57 -5.08
CA LEU A 37 5.65 -13.87 -5.76
C LEU A 37 6.73 -14.00 -6.86
N ILE A 38 6.93 -12.98 -7.69
CA ILE A 38 7.96 -12.98 -8.74
C ILE A 38 9.36 -13.19 -8.14
N MET A 39 9.60 -12.65 -6.95
CA MET A 39 10.86 -12.81 -6.22
C MET A 39 10.97 -14.15 -5.47
N GLY A 40 9.97 -15.05 -5.60
CA GLY A 40 10.00 -16.37 -4.99
C GLY A 40 9.64 -16.41 -3.50
N ASN A 41 8.97 -15.39 -2.99
CA ASN A 41 8.55 -15.35 -1.59
C ASN A 41 7.19 -16.03 -1.41
N PRO A 42 7.00 -16.92 -0.43
CA PRO A 42 5.67 -17.37 -0.03
C PRO A 42 4.93 -16.23 0.67
N VAL A 43 3.62 -16.16 0.42
CA VAL A 43 2.78 -15.04 0.86
C VAL A 43 1.62 -15.52 1.72
N ILE A 44 1.40 -14.85 2.84
CA ILE A 44 0.13 -14.86 3.56
C ILE A 44 -0.59 -13.58 3.18
N PHE A 45 -1.66 -13.72 2.40
CA PHE A 45 -2.42 -12.60 1.87
C PHE A 45 -3.74 -12.45 2.61
N LYS A 46 -3.99 -11.26 3.12
CA LYS A 46 -5.27 -10.91 3.74
C LYS A 46 -5.91 -9.75 2.97
N PRO A 47 -6.98 -10.01 2.19
CA PRO A 47 -7.72 -8.95 1.52
C PRO A 47 -8.41 -8.02 2.53
N ALA A 48 -8.65 -6.79 2.09
CA ALA A 48 -9.43 -5.84 2.87
C ALA A 48 -10.87 -6.33 3.08
N LYS A 49 -11.54 -5.85 4.14
CA LYS A 49 -12.94 -6.22 4.42
C LYS A 49 -13.88 -5.81 3.29
N LEU A 50 -13.71 -4.58 2.78
CA LEU A 50 -14.43 -4.09 1.61
C LEU A 50 -13.69 -4.58 0.37
N GLY A 51 -14.43 -5.09 -0.62
CA GLY A 51 -13.86 -5.67 -1.83
C GLY A 51 -13.29 -7.10 -1.65
N VAL A 52 -13.55 -7.76 -0.53
CA VAL A 52 -13.05 -9.12 -0.25
C VAL A 52 -13.43 -10.15 -1.33
N LEU A 53 -14.60 -10.01 -1.94
CA LEU A 53 -15.09 -10.90 -2.99
C LEU A 53 -14.35 -10.77 -4.33
N LEU A 54 -13.60 -9.67 -4.54
CA LEU A 54 -12.80 -9.49 -5.75
C LEU A 54 -11.72 -10.58 -5.93
N ILE A 55 -11.32 -11.22 -4.84
CA ILE A 55 -10.30 -12.27 -4.88
C ILE A 55 -10.89 -13.65 -5.20
N SER A 56 -12.20 -13.83 -4.98
CA SER A 56 -12.86 -15.13 -5.16
C SER A 56 -12.64 -15.76 -6.56
N PRO A 57 -12.75 -15.00 -7.68
CA PRO A 57 -12.52 -15.57 -9.01
C PRO A 57 -11.05 -16.00 -9.25
N LEU A 58 -10.12 -15.54 -8.43
CA LEU A 58 -8.68 -15.81 -8.57
C LEU A 58 -8.20 -17.00 -7.74
N LEU A 59 -9.05 -17.55 -6.87
CA LEU A 59 -8.66 -18.64 -5.96
C LEU A 59 -8.19 -19.88 -6.72
N GLU A 60 -8.95 -20.30 -7.72
CA GLU A 60 -8.62 -21.44 -8.56
C GLU A 60 -7.33 -21.20 -9.36
N ALA A 61 -7.16 -19.98 -9.89
CA ALA A 61 -5.95 -19.60 -10.61
C ALA A 61 -4.71 -19.64 -9.70
N PHE A 62 -4.81 -19.16 -8.46
CA PHE A 62 -3.72 -19.29 -7.50
C PHE A 62 -3.41 -20.73 -7.15
N GLN A 63 -4.44 -21.54 -6.90
CA GLN A 63 -4.28 -22.94 -6.55
C GLN A 63 -3.63 -23.76 -7.68
N SER A 64 -3.99 -23.50 -8.94
CA SER A 64 -3.47 -24.25 -10.08
C SER A 64 -2.10 -23.77 -10.57
N SER A 65 -1.76 -22.50 -10.31
CA SER A 65 -0.54 -21.88 -10.85
C SER A 65 0.65 -21.89 -9.89
N PHE A 66 0.42 -22.06 -8.59
CA PHE A 66 1.48 -22.03 -7.59
C PHE A 66 1.57 -23.35 -6.81
N PRO A 67 2.78 -23.76 -6.41
CA PRO A 67 2.94 -24.87 -5.48
C PRO A 67 2.19 -24.64 -4.16
N GLU A 68 1.80 -25.73 -3.50
CA GLU A 68 1.15 -25.66 -2.19
C GLU A 68 1.97 -24.83 -1.18
N GLY A 69 1.29 -23.97 -0.44
CA GLY A 69 1.90 -23.10 0.59
C GLY A 69 2.54 -21.81 0.06
N VAL A 70 2.63 -21.62 -1.26
CA VAL A 70 3.20 -20.37 -1.81
C VAL A 70 2.22 -19.20 -1.68
N VAL A 71 0.95 -19.38 -1.99
CA VAL A 71 -0.09 -18.37 -1.83
C VAL A 71 -1.12 -18.84 -0.82
N ASN A 72 -1.18 -18.18 0.34
CA ASN A 72 -2.12 -18.50 1.42
C ASN A 72 -3.03 -17.32 1.66
N ILE A 73 -4.32 -17.48 1.46
CA ILE A 73 -5.30 -16.42 1.64
C ILE A 73 -6.05 -16.61 2.94
N VAL A 74 -6.10 -15.57 3.78
CA VAL A 74 -6.79 -15.60 5.08
C VAL A 74 -7.87 -14.53 5.14
N TYR A 75 -9.05 -14.92 5.58
CA TYR A 75 -10.22 -14.05 5.69
C TYR A 75 -10.58 -13.80 7.14
N GLY A 76 -10.84 -12.54 7.49
CA GLY A 76 -11.27 -12.16 8.83
C GLY A 76 -10.83 -10.77 9.24
N ARG A 77 -11.09 -10.44 10.50
CA ARG A 77 -10.71 -9.13 11.07
C ARG A 77 -9.18 -9.05 11.22
N GLY A 78 -8.58 -7.97 10.69
CA GLY A 78 -7.12 -7.76 10.73
C GLY A 78 -6.51 -7.89 12.13
N ARG A 79 -7.15 -7.28 13.15
CA ARG A 79 -6.66 -7.39 14.55
C ARG A 79 -6.64 -8.82 15.09
N VAL A 80 -7.58 -9.66 14.62
CA VAL A 80 -7.68 -11.05 15.08
C VAL A 80 -6.65 -11.94 14.38
N LEU A 81 -6.45 -11.72 13.08
CA LEU A 81 -5.57 -12.57 12.26
C LEU A 81 -4.12 -12.10 12.23
N ALA A 82 -3.90 -10.82 11.98
CA ALA A 82 -2.54 -10.31 11.78
C ALA A 82 -1.72 -10.32 13.08
N THR A 83 -2.35 -10.13 14.24
CA THR A 83 -1.68 -10.15 15.54
C THR A 83 -0.98 -11.48 15.83
N PRO A 84 -1.65 -12.65 15.83
CA PRO A 84 -0.97 -13.92 16.09
C PRO A 84 0.04 -14.27 15.00
N ILE A 85 -0.21 -13.89 13.73
CA ILE A 85 0.73 -14.10 12.63
C ILE A 85 2.03 -13.33 12.92
N MET A 86 1.95 -12.04 13.27
CA MET A 86 3.14 -11.24 13.60
C MET A 86 3.85 -11.76 14.86
N LYS A 87 3.09 -12.09 15.90
CA LYS A 87 3.66 -12.63 17.17
C LYS A 87 4.36 -13.97 16.98
N SER A 88 4.04 -14.72 15.94
CA SER A 88 4.74 -15.98 15.64
C SER A 88 6.23 -15.80 15.36
N GLY A 89 6.66 -14.59 14.95
CA GLY A 89 8.03 -14.29 14.56
C GLY A 89 8.49 -15.01 13.29
N LYS A 90 7.54 -15.53 12.49
CA LYS A 90 7.81 -16.26 11.23
C LYS A 90 7.62 -15.39 9.98
N ILE A 91 7.24 -14.13 10.16
CA ILE A 91 7.12 -13.17 9.06
C ILE A 91 8.46 -12.48 8.85
N ASP A 92 8.97 -12.52 7.65
CA ASP A 92 10.21 -11.86 7.25
C ASP A 92 9.97 -10.46 6.66
N VAL A 93 8.80 -10.29 6.01
CA VAL A 93 8.40 -9.01 5.40
C VAL A 93 6.95 -8.69 5.74
N LEU A 94 6.72 -7.50 6.31
CA LEU A 94 5.39 -6.89 6.40
C LEU A 94 5.20 -5.96 5.21
N ALA A 95 4.32 -6.36 4.27
CA ALA A 95 3.90 -5.55 3.14
C ALA A 95 2.47 -5.03 3.41
N LEU A 96 2.34 -3.72 3.68
CA LEU A 96 1.07 -3.12 4.10
C LEU A 96 0.85 -1.77 3.42
N ILE A 97 -0.34 -1.61 2.86
CA ILE A 97 -0.87 -0.31 2.48
C ILE A 97 -2.05 0.02 3.39
N GLY A 98 -1.90 1.11 4.16
CA GLY A 98 -2.89 1.48 5.17
C GLY A 98 -2.42 2.59 6.09
N HIS A 99 -2.85 2.57 7.35
CA HIS A 99 -2.51 3.59 8.33
C HIS A 99 -1.23 3.28 9.10
N SER A 100 -0.42 4.30 9.37
CA SER A 100 0.79 4.25 10.20
C SER A 100 0.51 3.64 11.58
N LYS A 101 -0.62 3.93 12.19
CA LYS A 101 -1.05 3.31 13.45
C LYS A 101 -1.11 1.78 13.36
N SER A 102 -1.60 1.25 12.23
CA SER A 102 -1.67 -0.19 12.03
C SER A 102 -0.29 -0.80 11.77
N ALA A 103 0.54 -0.12 10.97
CA ALA A 103 1.90 -0.53 10.70
C ALA A 103 2.72 -0.62 12.00
N ASN A 104 2.70 0.43 12.81
CA ASN A 104 3.42 0.50 14.08
C ASN A 104 2.94 -0.58 15.07
N ALA A 105 1.61 -0.79 15.15
CA ALA A 105 1.04 -1.82 16.01
C ALA A 105 1.45 -3.23 15.58
N LEU A 106 1.57 -3.51 14.30
CA LEU A 106 2.02 -4.80 13.79
C LEU A 106 3.52 -4.99 13.98
N GLN A 107 4.30 -3.96 13.69
CA GLN A 107 5.76 -3.97 13.90
C GLN A 107 6.12 -4.28 15.36
N SER A 108 5.47 -3.59 16.30
CA SER A 108 5.74 -3.76 17.73
C SER A 108 5.40 -5.15 18.29
N GLN A 109 4.56 -5.90 17.57
CA GLN A 109 4.18 -7.27 17.96
C GLN A 109 5.16 -8.33 17.47
N HIS A 110 6.06 -8.00 16.54
CA HIS A 110 7.00 -8.96 16.01
C HIS A 110 8.18 -9.17 16.97
N PRO A 111 8.44 -10.40 17.45
CA PRO A 111 9.46 -10.65 18.49
C PRO A 111 10.90 -10.44 17.99
N LYS A 112 11.10 -10.38 16.68
CA LYS A 112 12.40 -10.18 16.03
C LYS A 112 12.38 -8.93 15.16
N GLY A 113 12.01 -7.78 15.72
CA GLY A 113 11.82 -6.53 14.98
C GLY A 113 13.03 -6.10 14.14
N ASN A 114 14.24 -6.42 14.59
CA ASN A 114 15.48 -6.17 13.86
C ASN A 114 15.66 -7.01 12.57
N ARG A 115 14.89 -8.08 12.40
CA ARG A 115 14.90 -8.93 11.20
C ARG A 115 13.70 -8.68 10.28
N LEU A 116 12.65 -8.07 10.81
CA LEU A 116 11.47 -7.73 10.04
C LEU A 116 11.77 -6.63 9.04
N ARG A 117 11.56 -6.89 7.75
CA ARG A 117 11.55 -5.86 6.72
C ARG A 117 10.14 -5.34 6.54
N MET A 118 10.03 -4.07 6.15
CA MET A 118 8.72 -3.43 5.96
C MET A 118 8.66 -2.75 4.60
N VAL A 119 7.57 -3.04 3.85
CA VAL A 119 7.18 -2.35 2.64
C VAL A 119 5.85 -1.67 2.94
N LEU A 120 5.88 -0.37 3.18
CA LEU A 120 4.75 0.37 3.72
C LEU A 120 4.31 1.48 2.76
N GLY A 121 3.04 1.44 2.34
CA GLY A 121 2.34 2.56 1.73
C GLY A 121 1.37 3.15 2.75
N LEU A 122 1.69 4.32 3.30
CA LEU A 122 0.94 4.89 4.41
C LEU A 122 0.15 6.12 3.96
N GLU A 123 -0.62 6.70 4.89
CA GLU A 123 -1.36 7.93 4.66
C GLU A 123 -0.44 9.11 4.33
N ALA A 124 -0.96 10.04 3.54
CA ALA A 124 -0.24 11.24 3.12
C ALA A 124 -1.03 12.53 3.42
N LYS A 125 -0.33 13.64 3.39
CA LYS A 125 -0.86 15.01 3.47
C LYS A 125 -0.44 15.76 2.22
N ASN A 126 -0.94 15.31 1.06
CA ASN A 126 -0.56 15.85 -0.25
C ASN A 126 -1.00 17.32 -0.39
N PRO A 127 -0.08 18.25 -0.59
CA PRO A 127 -0.40 19.65 -0.85
C PRO A 127 -0.64 19.89 -2.35
N ALA A 128 -1.46 20.91 -2.67
CA ALA A 128 -1.39 21.62 -3.92
C ALA A 128 -0.94 23.05 -3.66
N ILE A 129 -0.14 23.62 -4.57
CA ILE A 129 0.34 25.00 -4.49
C ILE A 129 -0.15 25.72 -5.75
N VAL A 130 -0.95 26.76 -5.57
CA VAL A 130 -1.51 27.56 -6.66
C VAL A 130 -0.79 28.91 -6.68
N LEU A 131 -0.02 29.15 -7.74
CA LEU A 131 0.77 30.36 -7.95
C LEU A 131 -0.07 31.47 -8.58
N PRO A 132 0.37 32.76 -8.50
CA PRO A 132 -0.42 33.90 -8.99
C PRO A 132 -0.65 33.90 -10.49
N ASP A 133 0.18 33.25 -11.25
CA ASP A 133 0.13 33.11 -12.72
C ASP A 133 -0.61 31.85 -13.20
N ALA A 134 -1.25 31.11 -12.30
CA ALA A 134 -2.01 29.91 -12.63
C ALA A 134 -3.28 30.27 -13.43
N ASP A 135 -3.66 29.40 -14.37
CA ASP A 135 -5.01 29.38 -14.90
C ASP A 135 -5.98 28.98 -13.79
N LEU A 136 -6.78 29.92 -13.31
CA LEU A 136 -7.62 29.72 -12.13
C LEU A 136 -8.77 28.74 -12.40
N ASP A 137 -9.34 28.70 -13.60
CA ASP A 137 -10.42 27.76 -13.91
C ASP A 137 -9.89 26.33 -13.89
N LEU A 138 -8.77 26.10 -14.56
CA LEU A 138 -8.10 24.80 -14.54
C LEU A 138 -7.65 24.43 -13.10
N ALA A 139 -7.06 25.37 -12.37
CA ALA A 139 -6.58 25.10 -11.01
C ALA A 139 -7.71 24.71 -10.05
N VAL A 140 -8.87 25.35 -10.14
CA VAL A 140 -10.07 25.03 -9.35
C VAL A 140 -10.57 23.62 -9.70
N ASP A 141 -10.77 23.33 -10.99
CA ASP A 141 -11.24 22.02 -11.46
C ASP A 141 -10.32 20.88 -10.99
N GLU A 142 -9.02 21.05 -11.16
CA GLU A 142 -8.02 20.05 -10.72
C GLU A 142 -7.97 19.90 -9.20
N CYS A 143 -8.10 20.98 -8.46
CA CYS A 143 -8.15 20.92 -6.99
C CYS A 143 -9.43 20.23 -6.49
N ILE A 144 -10.58 20.50 -7.09
CA ILE A 144 -11.85 19.82 -6.78
C ILE A 144 -11.73 18.32 -7.11
N ALA A 145 -11.31 17.99 -8.31
CA ALA A 145 -11.12 16.60 -8.73
C ALA A 145 -10.09 15.87 -7.83
N GLY A 146 -8.98 16.52 -7.54
CA GLY A 146 -7.92 15.99 -6.69
C GLY A 146 -8.33 15.78 -5.23
N THR A 147 -9.22 16.61 -4.72
CA THR A 147 -9.70 16.57 -3.32
C THR A 147 -10.89 15.62 -3.15
N LEU A 148 -11.91 15.74 -4.00
CA LEU A 148 -13.23 15.12 -3.79
C LEU A 148 -13.42 13.78 -4.49
N SER A 149 -12.65 13.49 -5.55
CA SER A 149 -12.79 12.19 -6.21
C SER A 149 -12.59 11.03 -5.23
N PHE A 150 -13.41 9.98 -5.38
CA PHE A 150 -13.49 8.86 -4.42
C PHE A 150 -13.81 9.32 -2.97
N ASN A 151 -14.52 10.42 -2.80
CA ASN A 151 -14.77 11.04 -1.49
C ASN A 151 -13.49 11.35 -0.70
N GLY A 152 -12.41 11.71 -1.40
CA GLY A 152 -11.10 11.94 -0.81
C GLY A 152 -10.41 10.71 -0.21
N GLN A 153 -10.97 9.50 -0.42
CA GLN A 153 -10.45 8.26 0.17
C GLN A 153 -9.32 7.65 -0.67
N ARG A 154 -8.35 8.48 -1.07
CA ARG A 154 -7.12 8.06 -1.76
C ARG A 154 -5.90 8.55 -0.99
N CYS A 155 -4.84 7.76 -1.00
CA CYS A 155 -3.53 8.19 -0.50
C CYS A 155 -3.00 9.41 -1.27
N THR A 156 -3.32 9.49 -2.57
CA THR A 156 -2.95 10.58 -3.49
C THR A 156 -3.92 11.76 -3.50
N ALA A 157 -5.06 11.72 -2.79
CA ALA A 157 -5.97 12.86 -2.73
C ALA A 157 -5.32 14.08 -2.08
N LEU A 158 -5.63 15.26 -2.58
CA LEU A 158 -5.19 16.51 -1.99
C LEU A 158 -5.78 16.68 -0.58
N LYS A 159 -4.98 17.16 0.35
CA LYS A 159 -5.36 17.37 1.76
C LYS A 159 -5.19 18.81 2.21
N VAL A 160 -4.34 19.57 1.51
CA VAL A 160 -4.04 20.95 1.81
C VAL A 160 -3.89 21.71 0.50
N LEU A 161 -4.51 22.88 0.40
CA LEU A 161 -4.34 23.81 -0.71
C LEU A 161 -3.63 25.06 -0.20
N TYR A 162 -2.49 25.38 -0.80
CA TYR A 162 -1.77 26.62 -0.57
C TYR A 162 -2.00 27.52 -1.77
N VAL A 163 -2.83 28.53 -1.61
CA VAL A 163 -3.17 29.49 -2.67
C VAL A 163 -2.47 30.80 -2.36
N HIS A 164 -1.79 31.40 -3.35
CA HIS A 164 -1.14 32.69 -3.19
C HIS A 164 -2.16 33.75 -2.79
N GLU A 165 -1.80 34.62 -1.85
CA GLU A 165 -2.72 35.61 -1.25
C GLU A 165 -3.40 36.54 -2.26
N SER A 166 -2.67 36.91 -3.33
CA SER A 166 -3.21 37.83 -4.37
C SER A 166 -4.35 37.26 -5.20
N ILE A 167 -4.51 35.94 -5.20
CA ILE A 167 -5.55 35.24 -5.98
C ILE A 167 -6.50 34.40 -5.09
N ALA A 168 -6.28 34.37 -3.78
CA ALA A 168 -7.02 33.49 -2.86
C ALA A 168 -8.52 33.80 -2.83
N GLU A 169 -8.92 35.05 -2.86
CA GLU A 169 -10.33 35.46 -2.86
C GLU A 169 -11.03 35.05 -4.15
N GLU A 170 -10.38 35.25 -5.30
CA GLU A 170 -10.91 34.86 -6.61
C GLU A 170 -10.99 33.36 -6.76
N PHE A 171 -9.96 32.62 -6.32
CA PHE A 171 -9.93 31.17 -6.32
C PHE A 171 -11.08 30.57 -5.48
N ASN A 172 -11.38 31.16 -4.31
CA ASN A 172 -12.47 30.67 -3.45
C ASN A 172 -13.87 31.00 -3.99
N ARG A 173 -14.02 31.98 -4.87
CA ARG A 173 -15.31 32.33 -5.50
C ARG A 173 -15.68 31.41 -6.66
N ARG A 174 -14.71 30.83 -7.31
CA ARG A 174 -14.91 29.88 -8.40
C ARG A 174 -15.25 28.49 -7.91
#